data_ecb743ffad7bcd2fc8052cff9fbc16e5
#
_entry.id   ecb743ffad7bcd2fc8052cff9fbc16e5
#
_cell.length_a   1.000
_cell.length_b   1.000
_cell.length_c   1.000
_cell.angle_alpha   90.00
_cell.angle_beta   90.00
_cell.angle_gamma   90.00
#
_symmetry.space_group_name_H-M   'P 1'
#
loop_
_entity.id
_entity.type
_entity.pdbx_description
1 polymer ?
#
loop_
_entity_poly.entity_id
_entity_poly.type
_entity_poly.pdbx_seq_one_letter_code
_entity_poly.pdbx_strand_id
1 'polypeptide(L)'
;MLQGRHLLPILAALIFIPGNDSSMARASSTDPKADRVESHSVRVMTFNIRYNNAEDKENAWPNRKRMAASMFRFHHVDIAGIQEALKDQIDDLELLLPGFAWCGVGRSDGKAGGEFSAILYRKERFKLLECSTFWLSETPEVAGSKGWDAALPRIVTWARFRDTQSKQTFFVFNTHFDHRGSRARAESARLLLARIEKIAGSQAVVVTGDFNGNESSEPYRILTTAEAQKATGRENGLRDARYLSATEHHGPTSTFNGFGPLVPEAKIDYIFVKGGINVLQHGVLADQWNGRWPSDHLPVLAELDISGKRP
;
A
#
# COMPACT_ATOMS: atom_id res chain seq x y z
N MET A 1 52.80 -22.53 48.03
CA MET A 1 54.06 -21.79 47.69
C MET A 1 53.64 -20.76 46.71
N LEU A 2 53.35 -19.57 47.14
CA LEU A 2 54.12 -18.37 47.40
C LEU A 2 54.81 -17.78 46.18
N GLN A 3 54.39 -16.52 45.88
CA GLN A 3 55.11 -15.36 45.36
C GLN A 3 55.03 -15.18 43.85
N GLY A 4 54.89 -13.96 43.30
CA GLY A 4 54.98 -12.62 43.91
C GLY A 4 54.53 -11.53 42.93
N ARG A 5 54.07 -10.45 43.49
CA ARG A 5 53.63 -9.20 42.84
C ARG A 5 54.86 -8.39 42.40
N HIS A 6 54.79 -7.80 41.20
CA HIS A 6 55.60 -6.59 40.91
C HIS A 6 54.70 -5.46 40.34
N LEU A 7 54.55 -4.43 41.14
CA LEU A 7 54.07 -3.10 40.75
C LEU A 7 55.23 -2.29 40.20
N LEU A 8 55.04 -1.61 39.08
CA LEU A 8 55.91 -0.55 38.60
C LEU A 8 55.17 0.78 38.56
N PRO A 9 55.77 1.90 38.98
CA PRO A 9 55.10 3.19 39.11
C PRO A 9 55.05 3.97 37.78
N ILE A 10 53.95 4.66 37.59
CA ILE A 10 53.75 5.60 36.49
C ILE A 10 54.38 6.95 36.85
N LEU A 11 55.34 7.37 36.05
CA LEU A 11 55.96 8.69 36.14
C LEU A 11 55.16 9.70 35.31
N ALA A 12 54.57 10.70 35.97
CA ALA A 12 53.87 11.79 35.33
C ALA A 12 54.87 12.88 34.91
N ALA A 13 55.00 13.14 33.63
CA ALA A 13 55.76 14.29 33.13
C ALA A 13 54.77 15.44 32.81
N LEU A 14 54.91 16.53 33.56
CA LEU A 14 54.25 17.81 33.27
C LEU A 14 55.00 18.49 32.11
N ILE A 15 54.35 18.73 31.01
CA ILE A 15 54.84 19.62 29.94
C ILE A 15 54.07 20.93 30.03
N PHE A 16 54.79 21.99 30.28
CA PHE A 16 54.36 23.38 30.29
C PHE A 16 54.38 23.91 28.85
N ILE A 17 53.24 24.39 28.31
CA ILE A 17 53.17 25.09 27.02
C ILE A 17 52.71 26.52 27.28
N PRO A 18 53.41 27.54 26.79
CA PRO A 18 53.04 28.95 27.02
C PRO A 18 51.87 29.35 26.13
N GLY A 19 51.05 30.24 26.66
CA GLY A 19 49.84 30.77 26.04
C GLY A 19 50.15 31.57 24.76
N ASN A 20 49.22 31.41 23.78
CA ASN A 20 49.14 32.34 22.67
C ASN A 20 47.70 32.88 22.63
N ASP A 21 47.60 34.17 22.94
CA ASP A 21 46.40 34.95 22.77
C ASP A 21 46.04 35.00 21.29
N SER A 22 44.88 34.50 20.94
CA SER A 22 44.30 34.73 19.63
C SER A 22 42.80 34.97 19.77
N SER A 23 42.42 36.18 19.43
CA SER A 23 41.08 36.73 19.32
C SER A 23 40.01 35.73 18.95
N MET A 24 39.01 35.57 19.82
CA MET A 24 37.76 34.88 19.53
C MET A 24 36.97 35.64 18.43
N ALA A 25 37.07 35.18 17.20
CA ALA A 25 36.05 35.46 16.22
C ALA A 25 34.78 34.66 16.62
N ARG A 26 33.74 35.38 17.04
CA ARG A 26 32.39 34.82 17.23
C ARG A 26 31.93 34.21 15.92
N ALA A 27 32.03 32.91 15.80
CA ALA A 27 31.29 32.15 14.77
C ALA A 27 29.79 32.31 15.08
N SER A 28 29.11 33.06 14.25
CA SER A 28 27.67 33.09 14.20
C SER A 28 27.18 31.65 13.96
N SER A 29 26.63 31.02 14.99
CA SER A 29 25.86 29.79 14.82
C SER A 29 24.57 30.14 14.07
N THR A 30 24.61 30.09 12.77
CA THR A 30 23.40 29.92 11.98
C THR A 30 22.93 28.50 12.26
N ASP A 31 22.04 28.37 13.22
CA ASP A 31 21.22 27.18 13.40
C ASP A 31 20.45 26.95 12.06
N PRO A 32 20.72 25.91 11.30
CA PRO A 32 19.85 25.60 10.18
C PRO A 32 18.59 25.03 10.81
N LYS A 33 17.62 25.88 11.15
CA LYS A 33 16.22 25.45 11.05
C LYS A 33 16.04 25.07 9.58
N ALA A 34 16.44 23.86 9.26
CA ALA A 34 15.93 23.20 8.07
C ALA A 34 14.42 23.34 8.20
N ASP A 35 13.82 24.15 7.33
CA ASP A 35 12.40 24.13 7.08
C ASP A 35 12.06 22.66 6.80
N ARG A 36 11.64 21.93 7.83
CA ARG A 36 10.90 20.70 7.65
C ARG A 36 9.63 21.17 6.98
N VAL A 37 9.66 21.17 5.66
CA VAL A 37 8.43 21.09 4.87
C VAL A 37 7.70 19.89 5.46
N GLU A 38 6.63 20.14 6.22
CA GLU A 38 5.79 19.07 6.73
C GLU A 38 5.41 18.23 5.51
N SER A 39 6.01 17.08 5.41
CA SER A 39 5.75 16.16 4.31
C SER A 39 4.31 15.69 4.48
N HIS A 40 3.42 16.25 3.68
CA HIS A 40 2.02 15.81 3.61
C HIS A 40 1.90 14.50 2.81
N SER A 41 2.93 13.64 2.87
CA SER A 41 2.91 12.34 2.22
C SER A 41 1.76 11.48 2.74
N VAL A 42 1.23 10.63 1.86
CA VAL A 42 0.16 9.69 2.14
C VAL A 42 0.72 8.28 2.03
N ARG A 43 0.59 7.49 3.10
CA ARG A 43 0.98 6.07 3.11
C ARG A 43 -0.19 5.21 2.69
N VAL A 44 -0.09 4.68 1.47
CA VAL A 44 -1.11 3.80 0.88
C VAL A 44 -0.64 2.36 0.92
N MET A 45 -1.53 1.46 1.33
CA MET A 45 -1.28 0.02 1.40
C MET A 45 -2.28 -0.74 0.53
N THR A 46 -1.84 -1.79 -0.16
CA THR A 46 -2.72 -2.86 -0.63
C THR A 46 -2.47 -4.11 0.20
N PHE A 47 -3.53 -4.77 0.63
CA PHE A 47 -3.40 -5.93 1.49
C PHE A 47 -4.55 -6.93 1.27
N ASN A 48 -4.29 -8.00 0.55
CA ASN A 48 -5.17 -9.16 0.59
C ASN A 48 -5.06 -9.79 1.98
N ILE A 49 -6.14 -9.70 2.77
CA ILE A 49 -6.14 -10.15 4.18
C ILE A 49 -6.53 -11.61 4.34
N ARG A 50 -6.73 -12.34 3.26
CA ARG A 50 -7.29 -13.70 3.23
C ARG A 50 -8.64 -13.76 3.92
N TYR A 51 -9.68 -14.25 3.26
CA TYR A 51 -11.01 -14.38 3.84
C TYR A 51 -11.02 -15.31 5.06
N ASN A 52 -12.03 -15.14 5.91
CA ASN A 52 -12.19 -15.98 7.10
C ASN A 52 -12.61 -17.39 6.69
N ASN A 53 -11.65 -18.31 6.74
CA ASN A 53 -11.81 -19.72 6.41
C ASN A 53 -11.31 -20.59 7.56
N ALA A 54 -12.20 -21.42 8.11
CA ALA A 54 -11.85 -22.34 9.21
C ALA A 54 -10.85 -23.42 8.78
N GLU A 55 -10.82 -23.78 7.48
CA GLU A 55 -9.88 -24.75 6.94
C GLU A 55 -8.41 -24.26 6.96
N ASP A 56 -8.19 -22.96 7.14
CA ASP A 56 -6.85 -22.39 7.32
C ASP A 56 -6.27 -22.68 8.72
N LYS A 57 -7.04 -23.37 9.62
CA LYS A 57 -6.61 -23.90 10.92
C LYS A 57 -5.94 -22.83 11.80
N GLU A 58 -4.63 -23.03 12.12
CA GLU A 58 -3.87 -22.04 12.89
C GLU A 58 -3.78 -20.68 12.20
N ASN A 59 -3.92 -20.62 10.86
CA ASN A 59 -3.94 -19.39 10.08
C ASN A 59 -5.35 -18.84 9.85
N ALA A 60 -6.40 -19.42 10.47
CA ALA A 60 -7.74 -18.87 10.41
C ALA A 60 -7.79 -17.45 10.99
N TRP A 61 -8.70 -16.61 10.47
CA TRP A 61 -8.80 -15.20 10.78
C TRP A 61 -8.77 -14.83 12.27
N PRO A 62 -9.47 -15.52 13.18
CA PRO A 62 -9.44 -15.19 14.60
C PRO A 62 -8.03 -15.16 15.20
N ASN A 63 -7.10 -15.95 14.66
CA ASN A 63 -5.73 -16.06 15.14
C ASN A 63 -4.79 -14.97 14.58
N ARG A 64 -5.15 -14.32 13.47
CA ARG A 64 -4.29 -13.35 12.77
C ARG A 64 -4.87 -11.95 12.66
N LYS A 65 -6.13 -11.71 13.02
CA LYS A 65 -6.76 -10.39 12.92
C LYS A 65 -6.00 -9.27 13.66
N ARG A 66 -5.37 -9.58 14.80
CA ARG A 66 -4.55 -8.61 15.54
C ARG A 66 -3.22 -8.32 14.84
N MET A 67 -2.63 -9.31 14.17
CA MET A 67 -1.44 -9.13 13.34
C MET A 67 -1.77 -8.25 12.13
N ALA A 68 -2.87 -8.55 11.41
CA ALA A 68 -3.35 -7.73 10.31
C ALA A 68 -3.59 -6.27 10.74
N ALA A 69 -4.30 -6.04 11.84
CA ALA A 69 -4.52 -4.69 12.37
C ALA A 69 -3.21 -4.00 12.81
N SER A 70 -2.20 -4.76 13.28
CA SER A 70 -0.88 -4.23 13.64
C SER A 70 -0.16 -3.65 12.43
N MET A 71 -0.29 -4.25 11.24
CA MET A 71 0.29 -3.72 10.00
C MET A 71 -0.12 -2.26 9.76
N PHE A 72 -1.40 -1.95 9.94
CA PHE A 72 -1.92 -0.59 9.77
C PHE A 72 -1.32 0.40 10.78
N ARG A 73 -1.22 -0.01 12.04
CA ARG A 73 -0.75 0.88 13.10
C ARG A 73 0.75 1.11 13.03
N PHE A 74 1.53 0.02 12.93
CA PHE A 74 2.99 0.09 12.99
C PHE A 74 3.59 0.79 11.77
N HIS A 75 3.05 0.50 10.59
CA HIS A 75 3.50 1.13 9.35
C HIS A 75 2.83 2.47 9.06
N HIS A 76 2.07 3.02 10.03
CA HIS A 76 1.42 4.34 9.93
C HIS A 76 0.58 4.50 8.65
N VAL A 77 -0.16 3.46 8.27
CA VAL A 77 -1.00 3.46 7.07
C VAL A 77 -2.05 4.55 7.16
N ASP A 78 -2.21 5.30 6.09
CA ASP A 78 -3.22 6.35 5.97
C ASP A 78 -4.46 5.86 5.22
N ILE A 79 -4.26 5.15 4.10
CA ILE A 79 -5.32 4.55 3.28
C ILE A 79 -4.90 3.14 2.91
N ALA A 80 -5.82 2.19 2.97
CA ALA A 80 -5.58 0.83 2.49
C ALA A 80 -6.73 0.30 1.63
N GLY A 81 -6.38 -0.29 0.49
CA GLY A 81 -7.24 -1.23 -0.20
C GLY A 81 -7.04 -2.64 0.36
N ILE A 82 -8.10 -3.24 0.88
CA ILE A 82 -8.05 -4.64 1.34
C ILE A 82 -8.87 -5.53 0.40
N GLN A 83 -8.41 -6.77 0.23
CA GLN A 83 -9.06 -7.77 -0.62
C GLN A 83 -9.42 -8.99 0.23
N GLU A 84 -10.38 -9.78 -0.25
CA GLU A 84 -10.94 -10.98 0.36
C GLU A 84 -11.68 -10.76 1.70
N ALA A 85 -11.79 -9.56 2.19
CA ALA A 85 -12.46 -9.30 3.46
C ALA A 85 -13.94 -9.75 3.40
N LEU A 86 -14.37 -10.57 4.33
CA LEU A 86 -15.78 -10.80 4.62
C LEU A 86 -16.30 -9.75 5.60
N LYS A 87 -17.61 -9.61 5.73
CA LYS A 87 -18.23 -8.59 6.59
C LYS A 87 -17.77 -8.68 8.05
N ASP A 88 -17.67 -9.88 8.60
CA ASP A 88 -17.19 -10.13 9.95
C ASP A 88 -15.73 -9.68 10.16
N GLN A 89 -14.88 -9.84 9.12
CA GLN A 89 -13.50 -9.36 9.16
C GLN A 89 -13.42 -7.83 9.12
N ILE A 90 -14.30 -7.18 8.35
CA ILE A 90 -14.41 -5.71 8.34
C ILE A 90 -14.85 -5.20 9.72
N ASP A 91 -15.84 -5.86 10.35
CA ASP A 91 -16.31 -5.51 11.70
C ASP A 91 -15.20 -5.65 12.74
N ASP A 92 -14.41 -6.73 12.66
CA ASP A 92 -13.24 -6.91 13.52
C ASP A 92 -12.18 -5.81 13.31
N LEU A 93 -11.91 -5.44 12.05
CA LEU A 93 -10.95 -4.36 11.75
C LEU A 93 -11.47 -2.99 12.22
N GLU A 94 -12.76 -2.71 12.12
CA GLU A 94 -13.37 -1.47 12.62
C GLU A 94 -13.17 -1.34 14.14
N LEU A 95 -13.37 -2.44 14.88
CA LEU A 95 -13.11 -2.48 16.33
C LEU A 95 -11.61 -2.35 16.67
N LEU A 96 -10.72 -2.97 15.89
CA LEU A 96 -9.28 -2.98 16.14
C LEU A 96 -8.57 -1.70 15.66
N LEU A 97 -9.20 -0.93 14.77
CA LEU A 97 -8.67 0.27 14.13
C LEU A 97 -9.64 1.46 14.28
N PRO A 98 -9.95 1.91 15.51
CA PRO A 98 -10.99 2.92 15.75
C PRO A 98 -10.72 4.28 15.10
N GLY A 99 -9.48 4.55 14.68
CA GLY A 99 -9.11 5.75 13.90
C GLY A 99 -9.42 5.67 12.41
N PHE A 100 -9.86 4.49 11.92
CA PHE A 100 -10.21 4.28 10.52
C PHE A 100 -11.72 4.26 10.31
N ALA A 101 -12.13 4.67 9.13
CA ALA A 101 -13.42 4.39 8.53
C ALA A 101 -13.18 3.59 7.24
N TRP A 102 -14.24 3.06 6.65
CA TRP A 102 -14.15 2.26 5.44
C TRP A 102 -15.33 2.52 4.50
N CYS A 103 -15.19 2.12 3.24
CA CYS A 103 -16.28 2.07 2.28
C CYS A 103 -16.12 0.88 1.32
N GLY A 104 -17.23 0.43 0.76
CA GLY A 104 -17.33 -0.70 -0.15
C GLY A 104 -18.58 -1.53 0.10
N VAL A 105 -18.77 -2.55 -0.75
CA VAL A 105 -19.88 -3.50 -0.66
C VAL A 105 -19.38 -4.91 -0.95
N GLY A 106 -20.15 -5.91 -0.55
CA GLY A 106 -19.88 -7.32 -0.87
C GLY A 106 -20.17 -7.64 -2.34
N ARG A 107 -19.29 -8.40 -2.94
CA ARG A 107 -19.29 -8.68 -4.39
C ARG A 107 -20.50 -9.47 -4.87
N SER A 108 -21.18 -10.22 -3.98
CA SER A 108 -22.25 -11.13 -4.37
C SER A 108 -23.61 -10.46 -4.52
N ASP A 109 -23.86 -9.41 -3.74
CA ASP A 109 -25.21 -8.81 -3.67
C ASP A 109 -25.19 -7.25 -3.66
N GLY A 110 -24.01 -6.66 -3.70
CA GLY A 110 -23.86 -5.20 -3.60
C GLY A 110 -24.22 -4.66 -2.22
N LYS A 111 -24.22 -5.50 -1.20
CA LYS A 111 -24.52 -5.15 0.21
C LYS A 111 -23.46 -5.75 1.12
N ALA A 112 -23.75 -6.87 1.78
CA ALA A 112 -22.85 -7.54 2.71
C ALA A 112 -22.42 -8.96 2.28
N GLY A 113 -22.97 -9.46 1.17
CA GLY A 113 -22.73 -10.82 0.69
C GLY A 113 -21.42 -10.98 -0.08
N GLY A 114 -20.63 -11.97 0.28
CA GLY A 114 -19.36 -12.29 -0.36
C GLY A 114 -18.20 -11.40 0.11
N GLU A 115 -17.07 -11.52 -0.58
CA GLU A 115 -15.87 -10.76 -0.28
C GLU A 115 -16.00 -9.30 -0.73
N PHE A 116 -15.36 -8.43 0.04
CA PHE A 116 -15.21 -7.01 -0.26
C PHE A 116 -13.84 -6.72 -0.88
N SER A 117 -13.80 -5.72 -1.73
CA SER A 117 -12.59 -4.96 -2.05
C SER A 117 -12.71 -3.60 -1.37
N ALA A 118 -12.66 -3.58 -0.04
CA ALA A 118 -12.95 -2.38 0.74
C ALA A 118 -11.77 -1.40 0.76
N ILE A 119 -12.07 -0.10 0.95
CA ILE A 119 -11.08 0.95 1.16
C ILE A 119 -11.22 1.44 2.60
N LEU A 120 -10.15 1.25 3.41
CA LEU A 120 -10.03 1.77 4.75
C LEU A 120 -9.21 3.08 4.71
N TYR A 121 -9.56 4.06 5.52
CA TYR A 121 -8.87 5.36 5.56
C TYR A 121 -8.92 6.00 6.94
N ARG A 122 -7.89 6.79 7.29
CA ARG A 122 -7.86 7.58 8.54
C ARG A 122 -8.92 8.68 8.48
N LYS A 123 -9.98 8.53 9.29
CA LYS A 123 -11.15 9.43 9.29
C LYS A 123 -10.83 10.85 9.73
N GLU A 124 -9.79 11.06 10.53
CA GLU A 124 -9.37 12.39 10.97
C GLU A 124 -8.62 13.18 9.89
N ARG A 125 -7.95 12.46 8.97
CA ARG A 125 -7.17 13.08 7.91
C ARG A 125 -7.95 13.20 6.60
N PHE A 126 -8.76 12.20 6.25
CA PHE A 126 -9.42 12.17 4.95
C PHE A 126 -10.93 12.34 5.06
N LYS A 127 -11.43 13.31 4.29
CA LYS A 127 -12.88 13.45 4.07
C LYS A 127 -13.26 12.62 2.85
N LEU A 128 -14.09 11.60 3.07
CA LEU A 128 -14.71 10.85 1.97
C LEU A 128 -15.76 11.75 1.30
N LEU A 129 -15.56 12.04 0.02
CA LEU A 129 -16.46 12.85 -0.79
C LEU A 129 -17.45 12.01 -1.56
N GLU A 130 -17.00 10.86 -2.05
CA GLU A 130 -17.80 9.94 -2.85
C GLU A 130 -17.21 8.53 -2.73
N CYS A 131 -18.07 7.50 -2.72
CA CYS A 131 -17.66 6.10 -2.79
C CYS A 131 -18.72 5.31 -3.56
N SER A 132 -18.26 4.44 -4.44
CA SER A 132 -19.12 3.52 -5.18
C SER A 132 -18.36 2.26 -5.58
N THR A 133 -19.11 1.26 -6.06
CA THR A 133 -18.56 -0.01 -6.51
C THR A 133 -19.17 -0.38 -7.85
N PHE A 134 -18.36 -0.96 -8.75
CA PHE A 134 -18.83 -1.57 -9.99
C PHE A 134 -18.25 -2.98 -10.14
N TRP A 135 -18.93 -3.81 -10.92
CA TRP A 135 -18.54 -5.20 -11.17
C TRP A 135 -17.66 -5.30 -12.41
N LEU A 136 -16.68 -6.18 -12.34
CA LEU A 136 -15.79 -6.51 -13.46
C LEU A 136 -16.47 -7.54 -14.35
N SER A 137 -17.43 -7.05 -15.16
CA SER A 137 -18.24 -7.83 -16.08
C SER A 137 -18.72 -6.97 -17.25
N GLU A 138 -19.39 -7.59 -18.21
CA GLU A 138 -20.06 -6.92 -19.33
C GLU A 138 -21.24 -6.05 -18.86
N THR A 139 -21.73 -6.27 -17.63
CA THR A 139 -22.78 -5.47 -16.97
C THR A 139 -22.32 -4.90 -15.65
N PRO A 140 -21.42 -3.88 -15.66
CA PRO A 140 -20.73 -3.42 -14.47
C PRO A 140 -21.62 -2.82 -13.39
N GLU A 141 -22.83 -2.41 -13.72
CA GLU A 141 -23.79 -1.82 -12.77
C GLU A 141 -24.71 -2.88 -12.12
N VAL A 142 -24.58 -4.15 -12.52
CA VAL A 142 -25.42 -5.24 -12.01
C VAL A 142 -24.70 -5.94 -10.87
N ALA A 143 -25.25 -5.83 -9.66
CA ALA A 143 -24.69 -6.48 -8.47
C ALA A 143 -24.64 -8.00 -8.64
N GLY A 144 -23.51 -8.60 -8.25
CA GLY A 144 -23.27 -10.04 -8.37
C GLY A 144 -22.97 -10.51 -9.79
N SER A 145 -22.90 -9.62 -10.79
CA SER A 145 -22.57 -10.03 -12.15
C SER A 145 -21.16 -10.61 -12.25
N LYS A 146 -21.01 -11.62 -13.10
CA LYS A 146 -19.76 -12.32 -13.34
C LYS A 146 -19.42 -12.18 -14.83
N GLY A 147 -18.26 -11.63 -15.14
CA GLY A 147 -17.86 -11.33 -16.51
C GLY A 147 -16.97 -12.39 -17.14
N TRP A 148 -17.10 -12.53 -18.45
CA TRP A 148 -16.24 -13.34 -19.31
C TRP A 148 -16.11 -14.80 -18.80
N ASP A 149 -14.84 -15.25 -18.59
CA ASP A 149 -14.51 -16.57 -18.04
C ASP A 149 -14.20 -16.54 -16.54
N ALA A 150 -14.60 -15.49 -15.81
CA ALA A 150 -14.34 -15.38 -14.37
C ALA A 150 -14.97 -16.53 -13.59
N ALA A 151 -14.26 -17.07 -12.61
CA ALA A 151 -14.78 -18.09 -11.71
C ALA A 151 -15.80 -17.50 -10.73
N LEU A 152 -15.59 -16.25 -10.30
CA LEU A 152 -16.37 -15.56 -9.27
C LEU A 152 -16.69 -14.12 -9.70
N PRO A 153 -17.75 -13.49 -9.18
CA PRO A 153 -17.94 -12.04 -9.32
C PRO A 153 -16.72 -11.29 -8.78
N ARG A 154 -16.27 -10.28 -9.51
CA ARG A 154 -15.15 -9.42 -9.11
C ARG A 154 -15.60 -7.98 -9.18
N ILE A 155 -15.08 -7.16 -8.29
CA ILE A 155 -15.49 -5.76 -8.10
C ILE A 155 -14.31 -4.81 -8.03
N VAL A 156 -14.62 -3.56 -8.32
CA VAL A 156 -13.76 -2.42 -8.02
C VAL A 156 -14.56 -1.48 -7.11
N THR A 157 -14.07 -1.25 -5.92
CA THR A 157 -14.52 -0.14 -5.08
C THR A 157 -13.65 1.07 -5.36
N TRP A 158 -14.27 2.23 -5.55
CA TRP A 158 -13.53 3.48 -5.68
C TRP A 158 -14.05 4.54 -4.72
N ALA A 159 -13.16 5.42 -4.32
CA ALA A 159 -13.48 6.52 -3.43
C ALA A 159 -12.77 7.79 -3.89
N ARG A 160 -13.43 8.94 -3.70
CA ARG A 160 -12.87 10.27 -3.86
C ARG A 160 -12.63 10.87 -2.49
N PHE A 161 -11.39 11.19 -2.21
CA PHE A 161 -10.97 11.77 -0.94
C PHE A 161 -10.53 13.23 -1.09
N ARG A 162 -10.72 13.99 0.00
CA ARG A 162 -10.01 15.25 0.24
C ARG A 162 -9.12 15.05 1.45
N ASP A 163 -7.82 15.20 1.28
CA ASP A 163 -6.87 15.27 2.38
C ASP A 163 -7.01 16.61 3.10
N THR A 164 -7.29 16.59 4.40
CA THR A 164 -7.47 17.80 5.22
C THR A 164 -6.17 18.52 5.51
N GLN A 165 -5.02 17.86 5.36
CA GLN A 165 -3.69 18.43 5.53
C GLN A 165 -3.23 19.17 4.25
N SER A 166 -3.08 18.45 3.15
CA SER A 166 -2.62 19.01 1.87
C SER A 166 -3.71 19.78 1.10
N LYS A 167 -4.99 19.63 1.47
CA LYS A 167 -6.18 20.16 0.77
C LYS A 167 -6.40 19.56 -0.62
N GLN A 168 -5.58 18.61 -1.03
CA GLN A 168 -5.69 17.94 -2.33
C GLN A 168 -6.86 16.98 -2.39
N THR A 169 -7.39 16.80 -3.57
CA THR A 169 -8.43 15.81 -3.88
C THR A 169 -7.87 14.79 -4.84
N PHE A 170 -8.12 13.52 -4.56
CA PHE A 170 -7.63 12.40 -5.35
C PHE A 170 -8.58 11.20 -5.26
N PHE A 171 -8.38 10.24 -6.14
CA PHE A 171 -9.16 9.02 -6.20
C PHE A 171 -8.33 7.82 -5.76
N VAL A 172 -8.99 6.87 -5.10
CA VAL A 172 -8.44 5.54 -4.80
C VAL A 172 -9.39 4.51 -5.39
N PHE A 173 -8.83 3.53 -6.12
CA PHE A 173 -9.55 2.37 -6.65
C PHE A 173 -8.94 1.12 -6.01
N ASN A 174 -9.77 0.20 -5.56
CA ASN A 174 -9.32 -1.07 -4.99
C ASN A 174 -10.04 -2.25 -5.63
N THR A 175 -9.30 -3.29 -5.99
CA THR A 175 -9.84 -4.43 -6.73
C THR A 175 -9.20 -5.75 -6.33
N HIS A 176 -9.85 -6.85 -6.70
CA HIS A 176 -9.30 -8.19 -6.68
C HIS A 176 -9.72 -8.90 -7.99
N PHE A 177 -8.76 -9.11 -8.90
CA PHE A 177 -9.01 -9.74 -10.19
C PHE A 177 -9.27 -11.24 -10.05
N ASP A 178 -9.85 -11.86 -11.08
CA ASP A 178 -10.18 -13.27 -11.03
C ASP A 178 -8.93 -14.17 -11.05
N HIS A 179 -8.92 -15.18 -10.18
CA HIS A 179 -7.78 -16.08 -10.01
C HIS A 179 -7.68 -17.18 -11.07
N ARG A 180 -8.75 -17.42 -11.87
CA ARG A 180 -8.79 -18.47 -12.91
C ARG A 180 -8.89 -17.89 -14.31
N GLY A 181 -9.88 -17.05 -14.56
CA GLY A 181 -10.21 -16.54 -15.88
C GLY A 181 -9.13 -15.61 -16.45
N SER A 182 -8.36 -16.08 -17.40
CA SER A 182 -7.32 -15.24 -18.05
C SER A 182 -7.93 -14.12 -18.88
N ARG A 183 -9.00 -14.41 -19.63
CA ARG A 183 -9.76 -13.41 -20.38
C ARG A 183 -10.42 -12.41 -19.42
N ALA A 184 -11.00 -12.90 -18.33
CA ALA A 184 -11.61 -12.03 -17.33
C ALA A 184 -10.60 -11.04 -16.75
N ARG A 185 -9.35 -11.45 -16.45
CA ARG A 185 -8.30 -10.53 -15.98
C ARG A 185 -7.94 -9.48 -17.03
N ALA A 186 -7.76 -9.87 -18.27
CA ALA A 186 -7.41 -8.93 -19.35
C ALA A 186 -8.53 -7.91 -19.61
N GLU A 187 -9.77 -8.35 -19.68
CA GLU A 187 -10.93 -7.47 -19.89
C GLU A 187 -11.21 -6.61 -18.66
N SER A 188 -10.98 -7.13 -17.44
CA SER A 188 -11.05 -6.36 -16.20
C SER A 188 -10.05 -5.21 -16.19
N ALA A 189 -8.85 -5.42 -16.71
CA ALA A 189 -7.85 -4.37 -16.83
C ALA A 189 -8.31 -3.25 -17.80
N ARG A 190 -8.88 -3.63 -18.95
CA ARG A 190 -9.45 -2.67 -19.93
C ARG A 190 -10.62 -1.88 -19.33
N LEU A 191 -11.55 -2.59 -18.68
CA LEU A 191 -12.70 -1.96 -18.01
C LEU A 191 -12.26 -1.01 -16.90
N LEU A 192 -11.31 -1.42 -16.07
CA LEU A 192 -10.76 -0.57 -14.99
C LEU A 192 -10.20 0.74 -15.55
N LEU A 193 -9.38 0.69 -16.61
CA LEU A 193 -8.83 1.90 -17.24
C LEU A 193 -9.93 2.81 -17.80
N ALA A 194 -10.92 2.25 -18.49
CA ALA A 194 -12.05 3.00 -19.04
C ALA A 194 -12.87 3.68 -17.93
N ARG A 195 -13.08 2.98 -16.80
CA ARG A 195 -13.79 3.51 -15.63
C ARG A 195 -12.98 4.59 -14.90
N ILE A 196 -11.68 4.42 -14.75
CA ILE A 196 -10.79 5.45 -14.18
C ILE A 196 -10.88 6.73 -15.02
N GLU A 197 -10.79 6.62 -16.34
CA GLU A 197 -10.90 7.79 -17.22
C GLU A 197 -12.26 8.49 -17.10
N LYS A 198 -13.35 7.71 -17.07
CA LYS A 198 -14.71 8.24 -16.91
C LYS A 198 -14.95 8.92 -15.57
N ILE A 199 -14.42 8.35 -14.47
CA ILE A 199 -14.71 8.76 -13.09
C ILE A 199 -13.74 9.87 -12.64
N ALA A 200 -12.44 9.67 -12.87
CA ALA A 200 -11.39 10.55 -12.35
C ALA A 200 -10.81 11.51 -13.40
N GLY A 201 -10.93 11.20 -14.69
CA GLY A 201 -10.36 12.03 -15.77
C GLY A 201 -8.86 12.21 -15.59
N SER A 202 -8.43 13.48 -15.54
CA SER A 202 -7.02 13.87 -15.36
C SER A 202 -6.58 13.99 -13.90
N GLN A 203 -7.46 13.74 -12.93
CA GLN A 203 -7.12 13.88 -11.50
C GLN A 203 -6.14 12.80 -11.05
N ALA A 204 -5.51 13.03 -9.90
CA ALA A 204 -4.63 12.06 -9.25
C ALA A 204 -5.38 10.80 -8.85
N VAL A 205 -4.84 9.64 -9.23
CA VAL A 205 -5.43 8.32 -8.97
C VAL A 205 -4.40 7.39 -8.36
N VAL A 206 -4.79 6.67 -7.33
CA VAL A 206 -4.08 5.52 -6.77
C VAL A 206 -4.94 4.28 -6.99
N VAL A 207 -4.36 3.21 -7.51
CA VAL A 207 -5.03 1.91 -7.68
C VAL A 207 -4.30 0.89 -6.84
N THR A 208 -5.03 0.21 -5.97
CA THR A 208 -4.56 -0.89 -5.12
C THR A 208 -5.25 -2.18 -5.52
N GLY A 209 -4.61 -3.32 -5.34
CA GLY A 209 -5.30 -4.58 -5.59
C GLY A 209 -4.41 -5.80 -5.61
N ASP A 210 -5.07 -6.95 -5.54
CA ASP A 210 -4.59 -8.24 -5.95
C ASP A 210 -5.06 -8.48 -7.41
N PHE A 211 -4.12 -8.46 -8.33
CA PHE A 211 -4.42 -8.58 -9.77
C PHE A 211 -4.32 -10.02 -10.27
N ASN A 212 -3.97 -10.97 -9.41
CA ASN A 212 -3.80 -12.38 -9.78
C ASN A 212 -2.98 -12.60 -11.05
N GLY A 213 -1.99 -11.73 -11.25
CA GLY A 213 -1.11 -11.74 -12.42
C GLY A 213 0.21 -11.02 -12.14
N ASN A 214 1.31 -11.62 -12.52
CA ASN A 214 2.64 -11.02 -12.39
C ASN A 214 2.93 -9.99 -13.51
N GLU A 215 4.12 -9.39 -13.49
CA GLU A 215 4.53 -8.34 -14.42
C GLU A 215 4.61 -8.79 -15.89
N SER A 216 4.75 -10.11 -16.15
CA SER A 216 4.73 -10.67 -17.51
C SER A 216 3.31 -10.94 -18.04
N SER A 217 2.29 -10.81 -17.18
CA SER A 217 0.90 -11.11 -17.52
C SER A 217 0.27 -10.08 -18.45
N GLU A 218 -0.71 -10.49 -19.24
CA GLU A 218 -1.46 -9.59 -20.12
C GLU A 218 -2.15 -8.44 -19.34
N PRO A 219 -2.87 -8.68 -18.22
CA PRO A 219 -3.51 -7.58 -17.48
C PRO A 219 -2.51 -6.53 -17.00
N TYR A 220 -1.31 -6.91 -16.53
CA TYR A 220 -0.29 -5.95 -16.12
C TYR A 220 0.15 -5.09 -17.31
N ARG A 221 0.41 -5.70 -18.48
CA ARG A 221 0.77 -4.95 -19.69
C ARG A 221 -0.34 -3.99 -20.14
N ILE A 222 -1.60 -4.42 -20.10
CA ILE A 222 -2.74 -3.55 -20.42
C ILE A 222 -2.78 -2.35 -19.49
N LEU A 223 -2.56 -2.54 -18.19
CA LEU A 223 -2.61 -1.45 -17.20
C LEU A 223 -1.46 -0.44 -17.37
N THR A 224 -0.26 -0.91 -17.77
CA THR A 224 0.98 -0.11 -17.66
C THR A 224 1.55 0.36 -19.00
N THR A 225 1.15 -0.22 -20.15
CA THR A 225 1.76 0.08 -21.46
C THR A 225 0.93 1.00 -22.35
N ALA A 226 1.52 1.32 -23.51
CA ALA A 226 0.93 2.14 -24.57
C ALA A 226 -0.39 1.60 -25.17
N GLU A 227 -0.78 0.34 -24.93
CA GLU A 227 -2.12 -0.14 -25.30
C GLU A 227 -3.21 0.55 -24.48
N ALA A 228 -2.91 0.89 -23.21
CA ALA A 228 -3.75 1.79 -22.43
C ALA A 228 -3.84 3.19 -23.06
N GLN A 229 -2.76 3.64 -23.72
CA GLN A 229 -2.70 4.91 -24.44
C GLN A 229 -3.59 4.90 -25.69
N LYS A 230 -3.66 3.77 -26.43
CA LYS A 230 -4.52 3.64 -27.62
C LYS A 230 -6.01 3.59 -27.27
N ALA A 231 -6.38 2.94 -26.17
CA ALA A 231 -7.77 2.82 -25.73
C ALA A 231 -8.36 4.17 -25.26
N THR A 232 -7.54 5.07 -24.76
CA THR A 232 -7.95 6.37 -24.18
C THR A 232 -7.54 7.59 -25.02
N GLY A 233 -6.72 7.42 -26.05
CA GLY A 233 -6.21 8.50 -26.92
C GLY A 233 -5.24 9.46 -26.22
N ARG A 234 -4.75 9.12 -25.03
CA ARG A 234 -3.85 9.95 -24.21
C ARG A 234 -2.73 9.13 -23.59
N GLU A 235 -1.62 9.74 -23.20
CA GLU A 235 -0.52 9.11 -22.42
C GLU A 235 -0.95 8.82 -20.96
N ASN A 236 -2.02 8.02 -20.77
CA ASN A 236 -2.73 7.91 -19.50
C ASN A 236 -2.74 6.50 -18.89
N GLY A 237 -1.73 5.67 -19.19
CA GLY A 237 -1.54 4.40 -18.51
C GLY A 237 -1.27 4.59 -17.00
N LEU A 238 -1.59 3.59 -16.23
CA LEU A 238 -1.17 3.49 -14.84
C LEU A 238 0.34 3.21 -14.79
N ARG A 239 1.00 3.70 -13.77
CA ARG A 239 2.42 3.46 -13.53
C ARG A 239 2.60 2.68 -12.24
N ASP A 240 3.34 1.58 -12.26
CA ASP A 240 3.66 0.81 -11.05
C ASP A 240 4.51 1.68 -10.10
N ALA A 241 4.03 1.86 -8.87
CA ALA A 241 4.69 2.66 -7.86
C ALA A 241 6.11 2.15 -7.53
N ARG A 242 6.36 0.85 -7.68
CA ARG A 242 7.68 0.25 -7.48
C ARG A 242 8.75 0.92 -8.33
N TYR A 243 8.46 1.15 -9.61
CA TYR A 243 9.43 1.69 -10.57
C TYR A 243 9.53 3.21 -10.56
N LEU A 244 8.67 3.87 -9.79
CA LEU A 244 8.67 5.31 -9.59
C LEU A 244 9.24 5.73 -8.24
N SER A 245 9.54 4.78 -7.36
CA SER A 245 10.06 5.05 -6.04
C SER A 245 11.36 5.85 -6.09
N ALA A 246 11.41 6.94 -5.32
CA ALA A 246 12.63 7.75 -5.20
C ALA A 246 13.74 7.04 -4.42
N THR A 247 13.40 6.00 -3.67
CA THR A 247 14.34 5.13 -2.95
C THR A 247 14.33 3.71 -3.52
N GLU A 248 15.35 2.94 -3.20
CA GLU A 248 15.37 1.52 -3.52
C GLU A 248 14.16 0.79 -2.92
N HIS A 249 13.72 -0.26 -3.61
CA HIS A 249 12.63 -1.11 -3.15
C HIS A 249 12.97 -1.78 -1.81
N HIS A 250 12.04 -1.71 -0.85
CA HIS A 250 12.18 -2.36 0.44
C HIS A 250 11.47 -3.72 0.48
N GLY A 251 12.13 -4.73 1.06
CA GLY A 251 11.55 -6.05 1.28
C GLY A 251 11.61 -6.99 0.08
N PRO A 252 10.87 -8.11 0.12
CA PRO A 252 10.88 -9.11 -0.94
C PRO A 252 10.20 -8.60 -2.23
N THR A 253 10.44 -9.30 -3.34
CA THR A 253 9.79 -8.99 -4.62
C THR A 253 8.45 -9.69 -4.80
N SER A 254 8.29 -10.88 -4.21
CA SER A 254 7.02 -11.62 -4.22
C SER A 254 6.07 -11.11 -3.15
N THR A 255 4.77 -11.18 -3.42
CA THR A 255 3.71 -10.76 -2.49
C THR A 255 2.85 -11.91 -1.98
N PHE A 256 3.06 -13.14 -2.47
CA PHE A 256 2.28 -14.32 -2.06
C PHE A 256 3.16 -15.37 -1.37
N ASN A 257 2.68 -15.91 -0.25
CA ASN A 257 3.36 -16.91 0.57
C ASN A 257 2.51 -18.16 0.86
N GLY A 258 1.18 -18.12 0.67
CA GLY A 258 0.29 -19.25 0.94
C GLY A 258 0.38 -19.77 2.37
N PHE A 259 0.71 -18.92 3.36
CA PHE A 259 1.04 -19.23 4.76
C PHE A 259 2.32 -20.09 4.94
N GLY A 260 3.12 -20.22 3.89
CA GLY A 260 4.40 -20.92 3.89
C GLY A 260 5.57 -20.01 3.49
N PRO A 261 6.61 -20.57 2.88
CA PRO A 261 7.68 -19.81 2.26
C PRO A 261 7.16 -18.93 1.11
N LEU A 262 7.84 -17.81 0.84
CA LEU A 262 7.51 -16.97 -0.31
C LEU A 262 7.53 -17.77 -1.61
N VAL A 263 6.48 -17.65 -2.41
CA VAL A 263 6.41 -18.26 -3.73
C VAL A 263 7.22 -17.39 -4.70
N PRO A 264 8.27 -17.92 -5.36
CA PRO A 264 9.08 -17.16 -6.29
C PRO A 264 8.22 -16.55 -7.43
N GLU A 265 8.57 -15.35 -7.87
CA GLU A 265 7.92 -14.62 -8.97
C GLU A 265 6.41 -14.37 -8.81
N ALA A 266 5.86 -14.61 -7.63
CA ALA A 266 4.46 -14.38 -7.30
C ALA A 266 4.23 -12.95 -6.77
N LYS A 267 4.66 -11.93 -7.52
CA LYS A 267 4.23 -10.55 -7.33
C LYS A 267 2.89 -10.38 -8.02
N ILE A 268 1.81 -10.36 -7.26
CA ILE A 268 0.43 -10.28 -7.77
C ILE A 268 -0.36 -9.13 -7.15
N ASP A 269 0.19 -8.51 -6.11
CA ASP A 269 -0.38 -7.34 -5.45
C ASP A 269 0.39 -6.09 -5.86
N TYR A 270 -0.32 -5.01 -6.22
CA TYR A 270 0.29 -3.81 -6.77
C TYR A 270 -0.35 -2.54 -6.22
N ILE A 271 0.46 -1.48 -6.23
CA ILE A 271 0.01 -0.09 -6.13
C ILE A 271 0.40 0.58 -7.44
N PHE A 272 -0.60 1.03 -8.20
CA PHE A 272 -0.39 1.84 -9.38
C PHE A 272 -0.81 3.29 -9.12
N VAL A 273 -0.18 4.21 -9.84
CA VAL A 273 -0.50 5.64 -9.75
C VAL A 273 -0.71 6.25 -11.13
N LYS A 274 -1.56 7.31 -11.19
CA LYS A 274 -1.82 8.15 -12.36
C LYS A 274 -1.89 9.62 -11.93
N GLY A 275 -1.53 10.53 -12.83
CA GLY A 275 -1.51 11.96 -12.55
C GLY A 275 -0.20 12.39 -11.88
N GLY A 276 -0.18 13.60 -11.30
CA GLY A 276 0.99 14.21 -10.69
C GLY A 276 1.35 13.64 -9.31
N ILE A 277 1.42 12.32 -9.16
CA ILE A 277 1.80 11.66 -7.92
C ILE A 277 3.30 11.31 -7.97
N ASN A 278 4.05 11.74 -6.96
CA ASN A 278 5.42 11.31 -6.73
C ASN A 278 5.43 10.15 -5.74
N VAL A 279 6.17 9.09 -6.04
CA VAL A 279 6.36 7.94 -5.15
C VAL A 279 7.66 8.15 -4.39
N LEU A 280 7.56 8.39 -3.09
CA LEU A 280 8.72 8.65 -2.22
C LEU A 280 9.40 7.34 -1.80
N GLN A 281 8.60 6.35 -1.43
CA GLN A 281 9.07 5.03 -1.03
C GLN A 281 8.09 3.95 -1.50
N HIS A 282 8.60 2.74 -1.72
CA HIS A 282 7.80 1.55 -2.04
C HIS A 282 8.42 0.32 -1.39
N GLY A 283 7.61 -0.56 -0.84
CA GLY A 283 8.08 -1.82 -0.25
C GLY A 283 7.01 -2.88 -0.13
N VAL A 284 7.45 -4.12 0.03
CA VAL A 284 6.64 -5.27 0.40
C VAL A 284 6.98 -5.61 1.85
N LEU A 285 5.96 -5.65 2.71
CA LEU A 285 6.13 -5.81 4.14
C LEU A 285 6.14 -7.29 4.51
N ALA A 286 7.22 -7.76 5.11
CA ALA A 286 7.43 -9.17 5.46
C ALA A 286 7.40 -9.42 6.98
N ASP A 287 6.54 -8.69 7.68
CA ASP A 287 6.38 -8.81 9.14
C ASP A 287 5.81 -10.18 9.51
N GLN A 288 6.39 -10.78 10.54
CA GLN A 288 5.98 -12.05 11.09
C GLN A 288 5.90 -12.00 12.62
N TRP A 289 5.02 -12.80 13.18
CA TRP A 289 4.90 -13.00 14.62
C TRP A 289 5.22 -14.46 14.96
N ASN A 290 6.42 -14.68 15.49
CA ASN A 290 6.91 -16.04 15.80
C ASN A 290 6.83 -16.99 14.59
N GLY A 291 7.25 -16.51 13.42
CA GLY A 291 7.22 -17.28 12.17
C GLY A 291 5.87 -17.39 11.50
N ARG A 292 4.83 -16.67 11.99
CA ARG A 292 3.48 -16.67 11.40
C ARG A 292 3.21 -15.39 10.63
N TRP A 293 2.60 -15.52 9.48
CA TRP A 293 2.18 -14.43 8.62
C TRP A 293 0.83 -13.83 9.02
N PRO A 294 0.61 -12.52 8.85
CA PRO A 294 -0.70 -11.90 9.04
C PRO A 294 -1.72 -12.28 7.96
N SER A 295 -1.25 -12.73 6.79
CA SER A 295 -2.03 -13.24 5.65
C SER A 295 -1.18 -14.18 4.81
N ASP A 296 -1.79 -14.91 3.88
CA ASP A 296 -1.11 -15.65 2.82
C ASP A 296 -0.56 -14.73 1.71
N HIS A 297 -0.86 -13.43 1.79
CA HIS A 297 -0.23 -12.37 1.03
C HIS A 297 0.59 -11.43 1.92
N LEU A 298 1.60 -10.79 1.33
CA LEU A 298 2.37 -9.72 1.96
C LEU A 298 1.79 -8.36 1.54
N PRO A 299 1.57 -7.44 2.49
CA PRO A 299 1.12 -6.09 2.14
C PRO A 299 2.17 -5.36 1.30
N VAL A 300 1.70 -4.59 0.31
CA VAL A 300 2.54 -3.62 -0.40
C VAL A 300 2.23 -2.23 0.13
N LEU A 301 3.26 -1.47 0.45
CA LEU A 301 3.16 -0.11 0.97
C LEU A 301 3.88 0.86 0.04
N ALA A 302 3.25 1.99 -0.25
CA ALA A 302 3.88 3.12 -0.92
C ALA A 302 3.64 4.40 -0.13
N GLU A 303 4.67 5.23 -0.01
CA GLU A 303 4.55 6.60 0.48
C GLU A 303 4.50 7.55 -0.71
N LEU A 304 3.41 8.32 -0.81
CA LEU A 304 3.04 9.11 -1.97
C LEU A 304 2.96 10.59 -1.62
N ASP A 305 3.57 11.46 -2.44
CA ASP A 305 3.26 12.87 -2.46
C ASP A 305 2.22 13.15 -3.56
N ILE A 306 1.02 13.55 -3.14
CA ILE A 306 -0.13 13.81 -4.03
C ILE A 306 -0.24 15.32 -4.36
N SER A 307 0.69 16.14 -3.90
CA SER A 307 0.62 17.61 -4.07
C SER A 307 0.72 18.08 -5.53
N GLY A 308 1.17 17.22 -6.43
CA GLY A 308 1.37 17.54 -7.84
C GLY A 308 2.54 18.50 -8.11
N LYS A 309 3.27 18.90 -7.08
CA LYS A 309 4.50 19.69 -7.23
C LYS A 309 5.62 18.73 -7.62
N ARG A 310 6.30 18.99 -8.73
CA ARG A 310 7.57 18.31 -9.00
C ARG A 310 8.56 18.71 -7.93
N PRO A 311 9.35 17.73 -7.39
CA PRO A 311 10.40 18.04 -6.43
C PRO A 311 11.47 18.98 -7.03
#